data_b8f305eccd13f6ee345839cdd6e035d6
#
_entry.id   b8f305eccd13f6ee345839cdd6e035d6
#
_cell.length_a   1.000
_cell.length_b   1.000
_cell.length_c   1.000
_cell.angle_alpha   90.00
_cell.angle_beta   90.00
_cell.angle_gamma   90.00
#
_symmetry.space_group_name_H-M   'P 1'
#
loop_
_entity.id
_entity.type
_entity.pdbx_description
1 polymer ?
#
loop_
_entity_poly.entity_id
_entity_poly.type
_entity_poly.pdbx_seq_one_letter_code
_entity_poly.pdbx_strand_id
1 'polypeptide(L)'
;MLTSLQLAYISGKLVIVCGLRYPSLWIGQITTSMAMGKTDDVLPGLPSVMHRQYSLDISAQLLRTQGYVNGQWINAPSTFPVLDPATGEEIAKVADCGPAEAKLAVDAAYKAFYSWKQHTAKERSVLLRKWYDLLTLNKEDLAKLITFECGKPMKESLGEIAYAAGFLEWFSEEARRVYGDVVPSAAKDRKILLLKQPVGVASIITPWNFPSAMITRKVGAALAAGCTVVVKPAEDTPLSALALAELASQAGIPAGVFNVVPCSREKTPSVGTVLCTDPLVGKVSFTGSTATGKILLKHAADTVKRVSMELGGHAPFIVFDSADVDKAVAGAMNSKFRNSGQTCVCSNRFLVQSRIHDRFIEKLGKAMDTELRLGHGSDPNTTQGPLINVRASEKVEHQVKDAVSRGAKVLRGGKRLDGSFHQPTLLADVTTDMLCTREETFGPLLPVIRFNTEDEALAIANASHVGLAGYFFSQDVSQIWRVAENLEVGMVGVNEGLLSTPEASFGGVKQSGLGREGSKYGIEEYLDVKYMCFGGLTP
;
A
#
# COMPACT_ATOMS: atom_id res chain seq x y z
N MET A 1 16.35 3.20 -50.56
CA MET A 1 16.76 4.54 -50.98
C MET A 1 17.19 5.29 -49.73
N LEU A 2 18.50 5.44 -49.57
CA LEU A 2 19.14 6.16 -48.46
C LEU A 2 19.09 7.66 -48.80
N THR A 3 18.46 8.46 -47.94
CA THR A 3 18.58 9.92 -47.97
C THR A 3 19.48 10.37 -46.80
N SER A 4 20.43 11.18 -47.18
CA SER A 4 21.56 11.68 -46.37
C SER A 4 21.14 12.44 -45.13
N LEU A 5 21.76 12.10 -44.00
CA LEU A 5 21.82 12.91 -42.77
C LEU A 5 22.91 13.98 -42.94
N GLN A 6 22.57 15.25 -42.76
CA GLN A 6 23.55 16.31 -42.57
C GLN A 6 23.61 16.75 -41.09
N LEU A 7 24.81 16.70 -40.57
CA LEU A 7 25.14 17.17 -39.23
C LEU A 7 25.67 18.63 -39.31
N ALA A 8 25.08 19.55 -38.58
CA ALA A 8 25.60 20.91 -38.42
C ALA A 8 25.83 21.22 -36.93
N TYR A 9 26.97 21.81 -36.66
CA TYR A 9 27.36 22.27 -35.31
C TYR A 9 27.16 23.80 -35.24
N ILE A 10 26.31 24.26 -34.35
CA ILE A 10 26.18 25.70 -34.04
C ILE A 10 26.21 25.87 -32.51
N SER A 11 27.13 26.70 -32.06
CA SER A 11 27.32 27.11 -30.64
C SER A 11 27.42 25.96 -29.61
N GLY A 12 28.21 24.92 -29.89
CA GLY A 12 28.58 23.92 -28.88
C GLY A 12 27.54 22.86 -28.57
N LYS A 13 26.45 22.73 -29.37
CA LYS A 13 25.44 21.65 -29.21
C LYS A 13 25.15 20.98 -30.56
N LEU A 14 25.05 19.65 -30.52
CA LEU A 14 24.66 18.83 -31.66
C LEU A 14 23.14 18.90 -31.84
N VAL A 15 22.66 19.37 -32.99
CA VAL A 15 21.25 19.46 -33.33
C VAL A 15 20.99 18.58 -34.56
N ILE A 16 20.10 17.61 -34.44
CA ILE A 16 19.61 16.78 -35.54
C ILE A 16 18.36 17.42 -36.12
N VAL A 17 18.40 17.88 -37.35
CA VAL A 17 17.24 18.45 -38.03
C VAL A 17 16.67 17.42 -38.99
N CYS A 18 15.44 16.97 -38.69
CA CYS A 18 14.66 16.12 -39.58
C CYS A 18 13.67 17.00 -40.36
N GLY A 19 13.87 17.18 -41.65
CA GLY A 19 13.02 18.02 -42.47
C GLY A 19 11.73 17.36 -42.90
N LEU A 20 10.58 17.82 -42.39
CA LEU A 20 9.29 17.63 -43.00
C LEU A 20 8.70 19.00 -43.38
N ARG A 21 8.41 19.18 -44.67
CA ARG A 21 7.74 20.38 -45.21
C ARG A 21 6.23 20.29 -44.95
N TYR A 22 5.66 21.31 -44.35
CA TYR A 22 4.32 21.85 -44.68
C TYR A 22 4.22 23.33 -44.27
N PRO A 23 3.35 24.15 -44.90
CA PRO A 23 3.53 25.61 -44.97
C PRO A 23 2.61 26.44 -44.09
N SER A 24 3.11 27.64 -43.82
CA SER A 24 2.46 28.95 -43.58
C SER A 24 1.62 29.26 -42.33
N LEU A 25 2.18 30.22 -41.58
CA LEU A 25 1.57 31.47 -41.02
C LEU A 25 0.59 31.38 -39.87
N TRP A 26 1.01 31.90 -38.70
CA TRP A 26 0.52 33.21 -38.17
C TRP A 26 1.46 33.69 -37.03
N ILE A 27 1.94 34.97 -37.18
CA ILE A 27 2.73 35.67 -36.14
C ILE A 27 1.72 36.52 -35.37
N GLY A 28 1.59 36.27 -34.06
CA GLY A 28 0.87 37.13 -33.11
C GLY A 28 1.87 37.82 -32.18
N GLN A 29 1.91 39.15 -32.23
CA GLN A 29 2.72 40.00 -31.34
C GLN A 29 2.19 39.95 -29.91
N ILE A 30 3.08 39.70 -28.95
CA ILE A 30 2.79 39.89 -27.52
C ILE A 30 3.46 41.20 -27.09
N THR A 31 2.65 42.22 -26.78
CA THR A 31 3.09 43.44 -26.12
C THR A 31 3.16 43.25 -24.63
N THR A 32 4.33 43.38 -24.06
CA THR A 32 4.55 43.43 -22.60
C THR A 32 4.33 44.84 -22.08
N SER A 33 3.36 45.00 -21.17
CA SER A 33 3.21 46.19 -20.34
C SER A 33 3.80 45.95 -18.97
N MET A 34 4.89 46.66 -18.64
CA MET A 34 5.41 46.72 -17.27
C MET A 34 4.61 47.73 -16.46
N ALA A 35 4.01 47.34 -15.36
CA ALA A 35 3.57 48.23 -14.29
C ALA A 35 4.36 47.94 -13.03
N MET A 36 5.13 48.95 -12.58
CA MET A 36 5.79 48.97 -11.26
C MET A 36 4.72 49.23 -10.18
N GLY A 37 4.72 48.41 -9.13
CA GLY A 37 3.90 48.57 -7.93
C GLY A 37 4.51 47.91 -6.70
N LYS A 38 5.05 48.78 -5.86
CA LYS A 38 5.32 48.74 -4.41
C LYS A 38 5.53 47.37 -3.72
N THR A 39 6.71 47.26 -3.13
CA THR A 39 7.14 46.27 -2.14
C THR A 39 6.34 46.40 -0.86
N ASP A 40 5.58 45.35 -0.54
CA ASP A 40 5.19 45.02 0.82
C ASP A 40 5.76 43.64 1.15
N ASP A 41 6.52 43.57 2.26
CA ASP A 41 7.14 42.37 2.81
C ASP A 41 6.04 41.37 3.24
N VAL A 42 5.71 40.42 2.36
CA VAL A 42 4.91 39.24 2.67
C VAL A 42 5.85 38.06 2.66
N LEU A 43 5.98 37.41 3.81
CA LEU A 43 6.57 36.07 3.94
C LEU A 43 6.08 35.18 2.79
N PRO A 44 6.89 34.30 2.18
CA PRO A 44 6.45 33.49 1.07
C PRO A 44 5.35 32.54 1.55
N GLY A 45 4.11 33.00 1.38
CA GLY A 45 2.91 32.18 1.47
C GLY A 45 2.97 31.09 0.40
N LEU A 46 2.42 29.92 0.71
CA LEU A 46 2.20 28.83 -0.23
C LEU A 46 1.76 29.39 -1.59
N PRO A 47 2.37 28.94 -2.70
CA PRO A 47 1.82 29.28 -4.02
C PRO A 47 0.38 28.79 -4.05
N SER A 48 -0.47 29.53 -4.74
CA SER A 48 -1.92 29.28 -4.90
C SER A 48 -2.20 27.92 -5.57
N VAL A 49 -1.92 26.84 -4.86
CA VAL A 49 -2.19 25.45 -5.28
C VAL A 49 -3.70 25.20 -5.38
N MET A 50 -4.51 26.04 -4.72
CA MET A 50 -5.96 25.88 -4.60
C MET A 50 -6.79 26.32 -5.82
N HIS A 51 -6.18 26.85 -6.90
CA HIS A 51 -6.96 27.34 -8.05
C HIS A 51 -6.68 26.64 -9.38
N ARG A 52 -5.83 25.59 -9.38
CA ARG A 52 -5.64 24.81 -10.59
C ARG A 52 -6.68 23.68 -10.60
N GLN A 53 -7.63 23.73 -11.54
CA GLN A 53 -8.54 22.60 -11.79
C GLN A 53 -7.71 21.42 -12.33
N TYR A 54 -7.65 20.35 -11.59
CA TYR A 54 -7.16 19.07 -12.05
C TYR A 54 -8.35 18.22 -12.46
N SER A 55 -8.29 17.59 -13.63
CA SER A 55 -9.34 16.69 -14.12
C SER A 55 -8.83 15.26 -14.19
N LEU A 56 -9.67 14.32 -13.79
CA LEU A 56 -9.40 12.89 -13.95
C LEU A 56 -9.68 12.51 -15.42
N ASP A 57 -8.62 12.57 -16.25
CA ASP A 57 -8.68 12.16 -17.65
C ASP A 57 -8.11 10.75 -17.78
N ILE A 58 -9.02 9.76 -17.85
CA ILE A 58 -8.71 8.32 -17.99
C ILE A 58 -9.68 7.66 -18.97
N SER A 59 -9.34 6.46 -19.41
CA SER A 59 -10.23 5.62 -20.20
C SER A 59 -11.58 5.41 -19.51
N ALA A 60 -12.67 5.70 -20.20
CA ALA A 60 -14.04 5.52 -19.67
C ALA A 60 -14.34 4.06 -19.24
N GLN A 61 -13.60 3.09 -19.79
CA GLN A 61 -13.73 1.68 -19.42
C GLN A 61 -13.20 1.39 -17.99
N LEU A 62 -12.25 2.18 -17.51
CA LEU A 62 -11.65 2.01 -16.19
C LEU A 62 -12.38 2.78 -15.08
N LEU A 63 -13.14 3.82 -15.43
CA LEU A 63 -13.97 4.55 -14.46
C LEU A 63 -15.29 3.81 -14.23
N ARG A 64 -15.25 2.81 -13.35
CA ARG A 64 -16.42 2.04 -12.92
C ARG A 64 -16.93 2.54 -11.58
N THR A 65 -18.25 2.59 -11.43
CA THR A 65 -18.90 3.11 -10.22
C THR A 65 -19.93 2.15 -9.62
N GLN A 66 -20.13 1.00 -10.23
CA GLN A 66 -21.05 -0.04 -9.81
C GLN A 66 -20.31 -1.16 -9.05
N GLY A 67 -20.99 -1.93 -8.21
CA GLY A 67 -20.42 -3.17 -7.67
C GLY A 67 -20.21 -4.20 -8.79
N TYR A 68 -19.23 -5.09 -8.62
CA TYR A 68 -18.93 -6.15 -9.58
C TYR A 68 -19.18 -7.51 -8.96
N VAL A 69 -20.25 -8.19 -9.38
CA VAL A 69 -20.68 -9.48 -8.82
C VAL A 69 -21.05 -10.45 -9.93
N ASN A 70 -20.49 -11.64 -9.89
CA ASN A 70 -20.76 -12.72 -10.85
C ASN A 70 -20.56 -12.30 -12.33
N GLY A 71 -19.51 -11.51 -12.58
CA GLY A 71 -19.22 -11.03 -13.94
C GLY A 71 -20.12 -9.89 -14.42
N GLN A 72 -20.95 -9.33 -13.54
CA GLN A 72 -21.89 -8.26 -13.86
C GLN A 72 -21.65 -7.02 -13.01
N TRP A 73 -21.81 -5.85 -13.64
CA TRP A 73 -21.85 -4.58 -12.94
C TRP A 73 -23.24 -4.36 -12.35
N ILE A 74 -23.34 -4.26 -11.02
CA ILE A 74 -24.60 -4.15 -10.29
C ILE A 74 -24.76 -2.77 -9.65
N ASN A 75 -25.96 -2.22 -9.72
CA ASN A 75 -26.35 -1.06 -8.94
C ASN A 75 -26.72 -1.47 -7.52
N ALA A 76 -26.56 -0.55 -6.57
CA ALA A 76 -27.09 -0.67 -5.23
C ALA A 76 -28.26 0.32 -5.01
N PRO A 77 -29.07 0.16 -3.95
CA PRO A 77 -30.18 1.07 -3.66
C PRO A 77 -29.77 2.52 -3.42
N SER A 78 -28.52 2.77 -3.03
CA SER A 78 -27.94 4.08 -2.78
C SER A 78 -26.53 4.18 -3.37
N THR A 79 -25.99 5.39 -3.40
CA THR A 79 -24.60 5.68 -3.77
C THR A 79 -23.93 6.50 -2.68
N PHE A 80 -22.60 6.48 -2.62
CA PHE A 80 -21.81 7.34 -1.76
C PHE A 80 -20.76 8.10 -2.59
N PRO A 81 -20.38 9.32 -2.19
CA PRO A 81 -19.38 10.11 -2.90
C PRO A 81 -17.96 9.58 -2.60
N VAL A 82 -17.12 9.57 -3.62
CA VAL A 82 -15.66 9.42 -3.51
C VAL A 82 -15.07 10.80 -3.72
N LEU A 83 -14.24 11.26 -2.78
CA LEU A 83 -13.72 12.61 -2.77
C LEU A 83 -12.23 12.63 -3.06
N ASP A 84 -11.77 13.65 -3.76
CA ASP A 84 -10.35 13.98 -3.85
C ASP A 84 -9.89 14.55 -2.49
N PRO A 85 -8.97 13.90 -1.78
CA PRO A 85 -8.52 14.37 -0.47
C PRO A 85 -7.75 15.69 -0.51
N ALA A 86 -7.25 16.11 -1.68
CA ALA A 86 -6.55 17.37 -1.85
C ALA A 86 -7.49 18.57 -1.95
N THR A 87 -8.64 18.41 -2.62
CA THR A 87 -9.58 19.49 -2.89
C THR A 87 -10.88 19.36 -2.11
N GLY A 88 -11.25 18.15 -1.70
CA GLY A 88 -12.55 17.81 -1.11
C GLY A 88 -13.67 17.72 -2.16
N GLU A 89 -13.35 17.84 -3.46
CA GLU A 89 -14.32 17.74 -4.54
C GLU A 89 -14.74 16.30 -4.81
N GLU A 90 -15.97 16.08 -5.26
CA GLU A 90 -16.49 14.78 -5.62
C GLU A 90 -15.88 14.31 -6.95
N ILE A 91 -15.20 13.16 -6.94
CA ILE A 91 -14.66 12.50 -8.13
C ILE A 91 -15.77 11.70 -8.84
N ALA A 92 -16.51 10.92 -8.06
CA ALA A 92 -17.56 10.04 -8.54
C ALA A 92 -18.53 9.66 -7.43
N LYS A 93 -19.75 9.20 -7.81
CA LYS A 93 -20.69 8.50 -6.92
C LYS A 93 -20.64 7.01 -7.20
N VAL A 94 -20.31 6.23 -6.19
CA VAL A 94 -20.14 4.77 -6.29
C VAL A 94 -21.32 4.06 -5.62
N ALA A 95 -21.69 2.90 -6.14
CA ALA A 95 -22.75 2.05 -5.58
C ALA A 95 -22.45 1.70 -4.12
N ASP A 96 -23.42 1.96 -3.26
CA ASP A 96 -23.33 1.72 -1.82
C ASP A 96 -23.93 0.35 -1.47
N CYS A 97 -23.15 -0.71 -1.74
CA CYS A 97 -23.54 -2.08 -1.49
C CYS A 97 -23.81 -2.33 0.01
N GLY A 98 -24.84 -3.11 0.28
CA GLY A 98 -25.22 -3.51 1.63
C GLY A 98 -25.00 -5.00 1.89
N PRO A 99 -25.54 -5.51 3.01
CA PRO A 99 -25.49 -6.94 3.34
C PRO A 99 -26.06 -7.86 2.26
N ALA A 100 -27.10 -7.40 1.52
CA ALA A 100 -27.73 -8.18 0.46
C ALA A 100 -26.77 -8.40 -0.73
N GLU A 101 -26.10 -7.34 -1.20
CA GLU A 101 -25.12 -7.41 -2.28
C GLU A 101 -23.87 -8.20 -1.84
N ALA A 102 -23.44 -8.06 -0.58
CA ALA A 102 -22.36 -8.87 -0.02
C ALA A 102 -22.71 -10.36 0.00
N LYS A 103 -23.93 -10.72 0.42
CA LYS A 103 -24.42 -12.10 0.39
C LYS A 103 -24.50 -12.64 -1.03
N LEU A 104 -25.03 -11.84 -1.97
CA LEU A 104 -25.07 -12.21 -3.39
C LEU A 104 -23.67 -12.52 -3.94
N ALA A 105 -22.68 -11.71 -3.57
CA ALA A 105 -21.28 -11.90 -3.98
C ALA A 105 -20.67 -13.18 -3.37
N VAL A 106 -20.96 -13.47 -2.10
CA VAL A 106 -20.54 -14.72 -1.45
C VAL A 106 -21.15 -15.94 -2.12
N ASP A 107 -22.46 -15.91 -2.43
CA ASP A 107 -23.15 -17.00 -3.11
C ASP A 107 -22.60 -17.24 -4.53
N ALA A 108 -22.30 -16.15 -5.26
CA ALA A 108 -21.68 -16.22 -6.58
C ALA A 108 -20.28 -16.83 -6.50
N ALA A 109 -19.47 -16.37 -5.54
CA ALA A 109 -18.11 -16.88 -5.31
C ALA A 109 -18.14 -18.37 -4.95
N TYR A 110 -19.07 -18.79 -4.09
CA TYR A 110 -19.22 -20.19 -3.70
C TYR A 110 -19.60 -21.09 -4.87
N LYS A 111 -20.54 -20.65 -5.73
CA LYS A 111 -20.90 -21.39 -6.95
C LYS A 111 -19.74 -21.51 -7.91
N ALA A 112 -19.02 -20.39 -8.15
CA ALA A 112 -17.87 -20.36 -9.06
C ALA A 112 -16.68 -21.18 -8.53
N PHE A 113 -16.56 -21.36 -7.22
CA PHE A 113 -15.46 -22.13 -6.63
C PHE A 113 -15.38 -23.56 -7.16
N TYR A 114 -16.50 -24.22 -7.39
CA TYR A 114 -16.50 -25.62 -7.84
C TYR A 114 -15.92 -25.79 -9.26
N SER A 115 -16.12 -24.83 -10.15
CA SER A 115 -15.49 -24.82 -11.47
C SER A 115 -14.05 -24.30 -11.40
N TRP A 116 -13.80 -23.22 -10.63
CA TRP A 116 -12.48 -22.61 -10.55
C TRP A 116 -11.42 -23.53 -9.97
N LYS A 117 -11.72 -24.28 -8.91
CA LYS A 117 -10.78 -25.25 -8.32
C LYS A 117 -10.40 -26.40 -9.26
N GLN A 118 -11.17 -26.64 -10.35
CA GLN A 118 -10.85 -27.64 -11.38
C GLN A 118 -9.88 -27.11 -12.44
N HIS A 119 -9.69 -25.77 -12.54
CA HIS A 119 -8.66 -25.23 -13.40
C HIS A 119 -7.29 -25.70 -12.92
N THR A 120 -6.49 -26.17 -13.87
CA THR A 120 -5.11 -26.53 -13.57
C THR A 120 -4.31 -25.33 -13.07
N ALA A 121 -3.25 -25.58 -12.34
CA ALA A 121 -2.32 -24.52 -11.92
C ALA A 121 -1.78 -23.70 -13.13
N LYS A 122 -1.61 -24.36 -14.28
CA LYS A 122 -1.19 -23.70 -15.53
C LYS A 122 -2.24 -22.71 -16.05
N GLU A 123 -3.51 -23.09 -16.06
CA GLU A 123 -4.59 -22.21 -16.54
C GLU A 123 -4.75 -20.99 -15.61
N ARG A 124 -4.72 -21.18 -14.30
CA ARG A 124 -4.74 -20.07 -13.32
C ARG A 124 -3.54 -19.14 -13.49
N SER A 125 -2.34 -19.71 -13.68
CA SER A 125 -1.11 -18.97 -13.96
C SER A 125 -1.24 -18.08 -15.20
N VAL A 126 -1.78 -18.61 -16.30
CA VAL A 126 -1.96 -17.86 -17.56
C VAL A 126 -2.94 -16.69 -17.38
N LEU A 127 -4.04 -16.87 -16.65
CA LEU A 127 -5.03 -15.81 -16.40
C LEU A 127 -4.45 -14.70 -15.51
N LEU A 128 -3.71 -15.06 -14.46
CA LEU A 128 -3.01 -14.07 -13.62
C LEU A 128 -1.96 -13.29 -14.40
N ARG A 129 -1.21 -13.96 -15.31
CA ARG A 129 -0.23 -13.29 -16.16
C ARG A 129 -0.89 -12.30 -17.13
N LYS A 130 -2.01 -12.68 -17.75
CA LYS A 130 -2.78 -11.76 -18.59
C LYS A 130 -3.28 -10.54 -17.80
N TRP A 131 -3.70 -10.74 -16.56
CA TRP A 131 -4.13 -9.63 -15.70
C TRP A 131 -2.96 -8.71 -15.34
N TYR A 132 -1.78 -9.25 -15.03
CA TYR A 132 -0.54 -8.48 -14.89
C TYR A 132 -0.25 -7.63 -16.13
N ASP A 133 -0.31 -8.24 -17.33
CA ASP A 133 -0.03 -7.55 -18.59
C ASP A 133 -1.00 -6.38 -18.81
N LEU A 134 -2.29 -6.56 -18.47
CA LEU A 134 -3.31 -5.52 -18.55
C LEU A 134 -3.09 -4.38 -17.54
N LEU A 135 -2.69 -4.67 -16.30
CA LEU A 135 -2.33 -3.64 -15.33
C LEU A 135 -1.15 -2.81 -15.84
N THR A 136 -0.14 -3.47 -16.37
CA THR A 136 1.07 -2.81 -16.91
C THR A 136 0.73 -1.94 -18.11
N LEU A 137 -0.14 -2.41 -19.01
CA LEU A 137 -0.61 -1.65 -20.18
C LEU A 137 -1.38 -0.39 -19.79
N ASN A 138 -2.19 -0.45 -18.73
CA ASN A 138 -3.07 0.63 -18.27
C ASN A 138 -2.47 1.41 -17.07
N LYS A 139 -1.17 1.30 -16.83
CA LYS A 139 -0.52 1.82 -15.61
C LYS A 139 -0.74 3.31 -15.36
N GLU A 140 -0.76 4.12 -16.42
CA GLU A 140 -0.92 5.58 -16.31
C GLU A 140 -2.33 5.94 -15.80
N ASP A 141 -3.38 5.35 -16.37
CA ASP A 141 -4.75 5.61 -15.99
C ASP A 141 -5.06 5.07 -14.58
N LEU A 142 -4.55 3.88 -14.26
CA LEU A 142 -4.66 3.33 -12.91
C LEU A 142 -3.94 4.19 -11.87
N ALA A 143 -2.77 4.73 -12.21
CA ALA A 143 -2.03 5.64 -11.32
C ALA A 143 -2.77 6.96 -11.13
N LYS A 144 -3.42 7.52 -12.17
CA LYS A 144 -4.28 8.70 -12.04
C LYS A 144 -5.44 8.44 -11.07
N LEU A 145 -6.12 7.28 -11.17
CA LEU A 145 -7.18 6.91 -10.22
C LEU A 145 -6.67 6.94 -8.78
N ILE A 146 -5.53 6.30 -8.50
CA ILE A 146 -4.91 6.33 -7.17
C ILE A 146 -4.61 7.75 -6.72
N THR A 147 -4.03 8.56 -7.61
CA THR A 147 -3.68 9.95 -7.29
C THR A 147 -4.91 10.76 -6.88
N PHE A 148 -6.03 10.59 -7.57
CA PHE A 148 -7.26 11.33 -7.28
C PHE A 148 -7.98 10.82 -6.02
N GLU A 149 -8.16 9.51 -5.85
CA GLU A 149 -8.93 9.00 -4.69
C GLU A 149 -8.11 8.86 -3.40
N CYS A 150 -6.76 8.72 -3.49
CA CYS A 150 -5.87 8.57 -2.34
C CYS A 150 -5.03 9.82 -2.03
N GLY A 151 -4.92 10.76 -2.99
CA GLY A 151 -4.09 11.97 -2.86
C GLY A 151 -2.58 11.75 -3.08
N LYS A 152 -2.16 10.55 -3.43
CA LYS A 152 -0.76 10.16 -3.61
C LYS A 152 -0.14 10.88 -4.81
N PRO A 153 1.12 11.38 -4.75
CA PRO A 153 1.80 11.93 -5.91
C PRO A 153 1.87 10.93 -7.07
N MET A 154 1.69 11.40 -8.30
CA MET A 154 1.64 10.56 -9.50
C MET A 154 2.82 9.60 -9.63
N LYS A 155 4.03 10.03 -9.27
CA LYS A 155 5.23 9.19 -9.26
C LYS A 155 5.09 7.99 -8.32
N GLU A 156 4.51 8.19 -7.15
CA GLU A 156 4.28 7.13 -6.16
C GLU A 156 3.12 6.23 -6.58
N SER A 157 2.08 6.78 -7.21
CA SER A 157 0.97 6.02 -7.76
C SER A 157 1.42 5.07 -8.88
N LEU A 158 2.29 5.53 -9.78
CA LEU A 158 2.94 4.68 -10.79
C LEU A 158 3.77 3.56 -10.15
N GLY A 159 4.51 3.88 -9.07
CA GLY A 159 5.24 2.89 -8.28
C GLY A 159 4.31 1.87 -7.63
N GLU A 160 3.14 2.29 -7.14
CA GLU A 160 2.15 1.37 -6.59
C GLU A 160 1.57 0.43 -7.64
N ILE A 161 1.25 0.92 -8.85
CA ILE A 161 0.75 0.04 -9.92
C ILE A 161 1.79 -1.01 -10.31
N ALA A 162 3.07 -0.63 -10.41
CA ALA A 162 4.14 -1.58 -10.65
C ALA A 162 4.22 -2.64 -9.53
N TYR A 163 4.12 -2.22 -8.28
CA TYR A 163 4.09 -3.10 -7.11
C TYR A 163 2.85 -4.01 -7.10
N ALA A 164 1.67 -3.47 -7.42
CA ALA A 164 0.43 -4.23 -7.49
C ALA A 164 0.47 -5.29 -8.61
N ALA A 165 0.97 -4.92 -9.78
CA ALA A 165 1.16 -5.83 -10.91
C ALA A 165 2.16 -6.93 -10.56
N GLY A 166 3.26 -6.60 -9.89
CA GLY A 166 4.28 -7.55 -9.46
C GLY A 166 3.73 -8.70 -8.61
N PHE A 167 2.68 -8.48 -7.79
CA PHE A 167 2.02 -9.59 -7.08
C PHE A 167 1.28 -10.54 -8.01
N LEU A 168 0.64 -10.04 -9.07
CA LEU A 168 -0.03 -10.91 -10.04
C LEU A 168 1.01 -11.72 -10.85
N GLU A 169 2.13 -11.11 -11.22
CA GLU A 169 3.25 -11.80 -11.85
C GLU A 169 3.79 -12.89 -10.91
N TRP A 170 4.16 -12.54 -9.69
CA TRP A 170 4.70 -13.46 -8.69
C TRP A 170 3.78 -14.67 -8.48
N PHE A 171 2.51 -14.43 -8.18
CA PHE A 171 1.56 -15.51 -7.92
C PHE A 171 1.15 -16.27 -9.17
N SER A 172 1.29 -15.71 -10.37
CA SER A 172 1.15 -16.47 -11.62
C SER A 172 2.17 -17.60 -11.70
N GLU A 173 3.37 -17.35 -11.20
CA GLU A 173 4.46 -18.32 -11.14
C GLU A 173 4.33 -19.27 -9.96
N GLU A 174 4.02 -18.75 -8.77
CA GLU A 174 3.83 -19.55 -7.55
C GLU A 174 2.64 -20.51 -7.64
N ALA A 175 1.61 -20.23 -8.44
CA ALA A 175 0.49 -21.15 -8.69
C ALA A 175 0.97 -22.56 -9.06
N ARG A 176 2.09 -22.66 -9.78
CA ARG A 176 2.67 -23.91 -10.28
C ARG A 176 3.65 -24.57 -9.31
N ARG A 177 3.92 -23.96 -8.13
CA ARG A 177 4.86 -24.43 -7.11
C ARG A 177 4.16 -24.93 -5.85
N VAL A 178 2.85 -25.11 -5.89
CA VAL A 178 2.07 -25.69 -4.78
C VAL A 178 2.23 -27.20 -4.81
N TYR A 179 3.26 -27.69 -4.07
CA TYR A 179 3.57 -29.10 -3.98
C TYR A 179 2.97 -29.71 -2.70
N GLY A 180 2.58 -30.99 -2.80
CA GLY A 180 2.30 -31.85 -1.65
C GLY A 180 3.46 -32.79 -1.36
N ASP A 181 3.30 -33.65 -0.36
CA ASP A 181 4.35 -34.55 0.11
C ASP A 181 3.93 -36.01 0.00
N VAL A 182 4.90 -36.88 -0.24
CA VAL A 182 4.79 -38.33 -0.04
C VAL A 182 5.58 -38.66 1.22
N VAL A 183 4.88 -39.06 2.29
CA VAL A 183 5.46 -39.26 3.61
C VAL A 183 5.74 -40.76 3.83
N PRO A 184 6.93 -41.17 4.30
CA PRO A 184 7.20 -42.56 4.66
C PRO A 184 6.24 -43.05 5.75
N SER A 185 5.59 -44.20 5.50
CA SER A 185 4.68 -44.82 6.47
C SER A 185 5.44 -45.77 7.40
N ALA A 186 5.05 -45.86 8.66
CA ALA A 186 5.53 -46.85 9.61
C ALA A 186 4.98 -48.26 9.30
N ALA A 187 3.93 -48.40 8.50
CA ALA A 187 3.35 -49.68 8.09
C ALA A 187 3.69 -50.01 6.63
N LYS A 188 4.02 -51.25 6.35
CA LYS A 188 4.46 -51.70 5.03
C LYS A 188 3.36 -51.71 3.97
N ASP A 189 2.12 -51.86 4.39
CA ASP A 189 0.94 -52.03 3.57
C ASP A 189 0.23 -50.71 3.22
N ARG A 190 0.87 -49.54 3.42
CA ARG A 190 0.22 -48.26 3.17
C ARG A 190 1.15 -47.17 2.63
N LYS A 191 0.55 -46.20 1.94
CA LYS A 191 1.21 -44.98 1.45
C LYS A 191 0.51 -43.76 2.00
N ILE A 192 1.26 -42.73 2.36
CA ILE A 192 0.78 -41.47 2.90
C ILE A 192 1.08 -40.35 1.92
N LEU A 193 0.05 -39.59 1.57
CA LEU A 193 0.18 -38.38 0.76
C LEU A 193 -0.43 -37.20 1.51
N LEU A 194 0.21 -36.05 1.41
CA LEU A 194 -0.31 -34.77 1.86
C LEU A 194 -0.62 -33.91 0.62
N LEU A 195 -1.88 -33.55 0.45
CA LEU A 195 -2.33 -32.72 -0.66
C LEU A 195 -2.63 -31.32 -0.16
N LYS A 196 -2.25 -30.29 -0.93
CA LYS A 196 -2.67 -28.92 -0.68
C LYS A 196 -3.91 -28.60 -1.52
N GLN A 197 -4.96 -28.10 -0.89
CA GLN A 197 -6.23 -27.80 -1.51
C GLN A 197 -6.68 -26.37 -1.16
N PRO A 198 -7.38 -25.63 -2.07
CA PRO A 198 -7.88 -24.29 -1.76
C PRO A 198 -8.93 -24.33 -0.63
N VAL A 199 -8.86 -23.35 0.28
CA VAL A 199 -9.76 -23.23 1.43
C VAL A 199 -11.22 -22.91 1.05
N GLY A 200 -11.51 -22.47 -0.18
CA GLY A 200 -12.84 -22.13 -0.65
C GLY A 200 -12.99 -20.65 -1.01
N VAL A 201 -14.06 -20.03 -0.53
CA VAL A 201 -14.29 -18.59 -0.69
C VAL A 201 -13.46 -17.81 0.31
N ALA A 202 -12.69 -16.83 -0.16
CA ALA A 202 -11.98 -15.88 0.69
C ALA A 202 -12.66 -14.51 0.66
N SER A 203 -13.08 -13.99 1.80
CA SER A 203 -13.43 -12.58 1.94
C SER A 203 -12.18 -11.75 2.20
N ILE A 204 -12.05 -10.65 1.45
CA ILE A 204 -10.88 -9.78 1.44
C ILE A 204 -11.34 -8.36 1.73
N ILE A 205 -10.83 -7.77 2.82
CA ILE A 205 -11.16 -6.41 3.24
C ILE A 205 -9.88 -5.60 3.25
N THR A 206 -9.81 -4.53 2.45
CA THR A 206 -8.57 -3.78 2.18
C THR A 206 -8.65 -2.32 2.60
N PRO A 207 -7.52 -1.71 2.98
CA PRO A 207 -7.42 -0.30 3.32
C PRO A 207 -7.26 0.58 2.07
N TRP A 208 -7.27 1.89 2.30
CA TRP A 208 -7.20 2.94 1.29
C TRP A 208 -5.78 3.35 0.87
N ASN A 209 -4.74 3.07 1.68
CA ASN A 209 -3.42 3.66 1.50
C ASN A 209 -2.60 3.11 0.32
N PHE A 210 -2.88 1.89 -0.13
CA PHE A 210 -2.37 1.28 -1.36
C PHE A 210 -3.52 0.51 -2.02
N PRO A 211 -4.50 1.22 -2.62
CA PRO A 211 -5.79 0.65 -3.01
C PRO A 211 -5.68 -0.47 -4.05
N SER A 212 -4.68 -0.42 -4.93
CA SER A 212 -4.44 -1.49 -5.90
C SER A 212 -3.60 -2.62 -5.31
N ALA A 213 -2.46 -2.30 -4.67
CA ALA A 213 -1.52 -3.31 -4.20
C ALA A 213 -2.07 -4.15 -3.04
N MET A 214 -2.87 -3.58 -2.12
CA MET A 214 -3.48 -4.33 -1.02
C MET A 214 -4.52 -5.34 -1.52
N ILE A 215 -5.11 -5.12 -2.68
CA ILE A 215 -6.00 -6.09 -3.33
C ILE A 215 -5.19 -7.17 -4.04
N THR A 216 -4.28 -6.79 -4.93
CA THR A 216 -3.59 -7.77 -5.79
C THR A 216 -2.70 -8.72 -5.01
N ARG A 217 -2.08 -8.29 -3.91
CA ARG A 217 -1.25 -9.15 -3.04
C ARG A 217 -2.04 -10.26 -2.34
N LYS A 218 -3.34 -10.04 -2.08
CA LYS A 218 -4.25 -11.01 -1.47
C LYS A 218 -4.95 -11.84 -2.55
N VAL A 219 -5.56 -11.17 -3.52
CA VAL A 219 -6.32 -11.79 -4.61
C VAL A 219 -5.42 -12.65 -5.49
N GLY A 220 -4.22 -12.18 -5.83
CA GLY A 220 -3.24 -12.95 -6.61
C GLY A 220 -2.94 -14.30 -5.96
N ALA A 221 -2.66 -14.32 -4.65
CA ALA A 221 -2.42 -15.53 -3.87
C ALA A 221 -3.65 -16.44 -3.81
N ALA A 222 -4.85 -15.86 -3.53
CA ALA A 222 -6.10 -16.60 -3.43
C ALA A 222 -6.46 -17.29 -4.75
N LEU A 223 -6.42 -16.56 -5.87
CA LEU A 223 -6.75 -17.12 -7.19
C LEU A 223 -5.70 -18.14 -7.64
N ALA A 224 -4.42 -17.90 -7.36
CA ALA A 224 -3.35 -18.85 -7.64
C ALA A 224 -3.55 -20.19 -6.91
N ALA A 225 -3.98 -20.12 -5.65
CA ALA A 225 -4.33 -21.31 -4.85
C ALA A 225 -5.55 -22.06 -5.37
N GLY A 226 -6.45 -21.39 -6.11
CA GLY A 226 -7.73 -21.93 -6.60
C GLY A 226 -8.93 -21.54 -5.75
N CYS A 227 -8.80 -20.55 -4.86
CA CYS A 227 -9.89 -19.91 -4.13
C CYS A 227 -10.65 -18.93 -5.02
N THR A 228 -11.89 -18.64 -4.67
CA THR A 228 -12.67 -17.51 -5.20
C THR A 228 -12.72 -16.40 -4.15
N VAL A 229 -12.99 -15.17 -4.57
CA VAL A 229 -12.86 -14.03 -3.64
C VAL A 229 -14.05 -13.06 -3.71
N VAL A 230 -14.33 -12.45 -2.56
CA VAL A 230 -15.20 -11.27 -2.43
C VAL A 230 -14.39 -10.17 -1.78
N VAL A 231 -14.18 -9.07 -2.49
CA VAL A 231 -13.38 -7.92 -2.03
C VAL A 231 -14.30 -6.79 -1.58
N LYS A 232 -14.09 -6.31 -0.35
CA LYS A 232 -14.62 -5.04 0.14
C LYS A 232 -13.46 -4.04 0.17
N PRO A 233 -13.35 -3.10 -0.78
CA PRO A 233 -12.37 -2.03 -0.74
C PRO A 233 -12.70 -1.01 0.35
N ALA A 234 -11.73 -0.15 0.68
CA ALA A 234 -12.00 1.00 1.52
C ALA A 234 -12.99 1.96 0.85
N GLU A 235 -13.81 2.61 1.67
CA GLU A 235 -14.79 3.59 1.21
C GLU A 235 -14.16 4.84 0.58
N ASP A 236 -12.96 5.21 1.02
CA ASP A 236 -12.23 6.37 0.48
C ASP A 236 -11.64 6.08 -0.92
N THR A 237 -11.37 4.79 -1.27
CA THR A 237 -10.65 4.42 -2.51
C THR A 237 -11.26 3.21 -3.22
N PRO A 238 -12.53 3.23 -3.60
CA PRO A 238 -13.18 2.09 -4.27
C PRO A 238 -12.90 2.03 -5.78
N LEU A 239 -12.54 3.15 -6.42
CA LEU A 239 -12.41 3.24 -7.88
C LEU A 239 -11.26 2.37 -8.40
N SER A 240 -10.12 2.34 -7.72
CA SER A 240 -9.02 1.43 -8.04
C SER A 240 -9.45 -0.04 -8.01
N ALA A 241 -10.23 -0.45 -7.01
CA ALA A 241 -10.75 -1.82 -6.90
C ALA A 241 -11.66 -2.19 -8.07
N LEU A 242 -12.51 -1.26 -8.50
CA LEU A 242 -13.44 -1.45 -9.62
C LEU A 242 -12.69 -1.48 -10.96
N ALA A 243 -11.66 -0.67 -11.14
CA ALA A 243 -10.78 -0.74 -12.31
C ALA A 243 -10.02 -2.09 -12.36
N LEU A 244 -9.55 -2.61 -11.23
CA LEU A 244 -8.96 -3.96 -11.16
C LEU A 244 -9.98 -5.03 -11.57
N ALA A 245 -11.26 -4.90 -11.20
CA ALA A 245 -12.31 -5.84 -11.61
C ALA A 245 -12.56 -5.82 -13.11
N GLU A 246 -12.57 -4.63 -13.73
CA GLU A 246 -12.66 -4.50 -15.18
C GLU A 246 -11.53 -5.23 -15.89
N LEU A 247 -10.29 -5.00 -15.44
CA LEU A 247 -9.12 -5.64 -16.05
C LEU A 247 -9.06 -7.15 -15.78
N ALA A 248 -9.55 -7.62 -14.63
CA ALA A 248 -9.70 -9.05 -14.33
C ALA A 248 -10.68 -9.73 -15.31
N SER A 249 -11.81 -9.07 -15.59
CA SER A 249 -12.78 -9.53 -16.59
C SER A 249 -12.16 -9.60 -17.99
N GLN A 250 -11.43 -8.57 -18.40
CA GLN A 250 -10.72 -8.55 -19.69
C GLN A 250 -9.61 -9.61 -19.78
N ALA A 251 -8.96 -9.95 -18.67
CA ALA A 251 -7.99 -11.04 -18.59
C ALA A 251 -8.64 -12.43 -18.79
N GLY A 252 -9.97 -12.51 -18.68
CA GLY A 252 -10.74 -13.74 -18.82
C GLY A 252 -10.92 -14.51 -17.50
N ILE A 253 -10.78 -13.85 -16.34
CA ILE A 253 -11.13 -14.44 -15.05
C ILE A 253 -12.63 -14.72 -15.04
N PRO A 254 -13.06 -15.98 -14.78
CA PRO A 254 -14.45 -16.36 -14.91
C PRO A 254 -15.39 -15.61 -13.96
N ALA A 255 -16.66 -15.45 -14.37
CA ALA A 255 -17.71 -14.86 -13.57
C ALA A 255 -17.80 -15.53 -12.18
N GLY A 256 -17.94 -14.72 -11.13
CA GLY A 256 -18.01 -15.17 -9.74
C GLY A 256 -16.68 -15.51 -9.07
N VAL A 257 -15.58 -15.67 -9.82
CA VAL A 257 -14.25 -15.95 -9.24
C VAL A 257 -13.70 -14.74 -8.50
N PHE A 258 -13.89 -13.54 -9.04
CA PHE A 258 -13.53 -12.27 -8.44
C PHE A 258 -14.77 -11.37 -8.36
N ASN A 259 -15.08 -10.88 -7.16
CA ASN A 259 -16.23 -10.03 -6.89
C ASN A 259 -15.80 -8.82 -6.06
N VAL A 260 -16.38 -7.64 -6.30
CA VAL A 260 -16.09 -6.40 -5.58
C VAL A 260 -17.38 -5.75 -5.12
N VAL A 261 -17.50 -5.50 -3.80
CA VAL A 261 -18.67 -4.90 -3.15
C VAL A 261 -18.24 -3.61 -2.42
N PRO A 262 -18.18 -2.47 -3.11
CA PRO A 262 -17.90 -1.18 -2.47
C PRO A 262 -19.07 -0.81 -1.55
N CYS A 263 -18.79 -0.17 -0.43
CA CYS A 263 -19.82 0.34 0.46
C CYS A 263 -19.33 1.56 1.23
N SER A 264 -20.27 2.40 1.65
CA SER A 264 -20.00 3.54 2.52
C SER A 264 -19.47 3.13 3.89
N ARG A 265 -18.89 4.10 4.60
CA ARG A 265 -18.44 3.91 5.97
C ARG A 265 -19.56 3.44 6.91
N GLU A 266 -20.78 3.92 6.68
CA GLU A 266 -21.95 3.59 7.48
C GLU A 266 -22.35 2.12 7.32
N LYS A 267 -22.26 1.57 6.11
CA LYS A 267 -22.59 0.16 5.82
C LYS A 267 -21.41 -0.80 6.06
N THR A 268 -20.20 -0.30 6.22
CA THR A 268 -19.00 -1.13 6.46
C THR A 268 -19.17 -2.16 7.60
N PRO A 269 -19.75 -1.84 8.77
CA PRO A 269 -19.92 -2.83 9.83
C PRO A 269 -20.84 -3.98 9.42
N SER A 270 -21.97 -3.70 8.78
CA SER A 270 -22.94 -4.72 8.38
C SER A 270 -22.42 -5.60 7.23
N VAL A 271 -21.76 -5.02 6.22
CA VAL A 271 -21.09 -5.75 5.14
C VAL A 271 -19.95 -6.61 5.70
N GLY A 272 -19.12 -6.04 6.58
CA GLY A 272 -18.02 -6.74 7.25
C GLY A 272 -18.52 -7.94 8.07
N THR A 273 -19.68 -7.81 8.74
CA THR A 273 -20.30 -8.92 9.46
C THR A 273 -20.65 -10.06 8.51
N VAL A 274 -21.34 -9.80 7.37
CA VAL A 274 -21.64 -10.84 6.38
C VAL A 274 -20.36 -11.53 5.91
N LEU A 275 -19.35 -10.77 5.52
CA LEU A 275 -18.09 -11.31 5.00
C LEU A 275 -17.31 -12.15 6.03
N CYS A 276 -17.50 -11.90 7.33
CA CYS A 276 -16.83 -12.64 8.39
C CYS A 276 -17.65 -13.80 8.97
N THR A 277 -19.00 -13.76 8.89
CA THR A 277 -19.84 -14.76 9.57
C THR A 277 -20.54 -15.73 8.62
N ASP A 278 -20.65 -15.40 7.31
CA ASP A 278 -21.33 -16.29 6.35
C ASP A 278 -20.65 -17.67 6.30
N PRO A 279 -21.40 -18.77 6.46
CA PRO A 279 -20.82 -20.12 6.53
C PRO A 279 -20.18 -20.59 5.22
N LEU A 280 -20.47 -19.96 4.09
CA LEU A 280 -19.87 -20.29 2.79
C LEU A 280 -18.45 -19.68 2.64
N VAL A 281 -18.07 -18.74 3.50
CA VAL A 281 -16.74 -18.15 3.53
C VAL A 281 -15.80 -19.04 4.35
N GLY A 282 -14.74 -19.54 3.75
CA GLY A 282 -13.71 -20.36 4.41
C GLY A 282 -12.59 -19.53 5.04
N LYS A 283 -12.30 -18.34 4.48
CA LYS A 283 -11.21 -17.50 4.92
C LYS A 283 -11.56 -16.01 4.96
N VAL A 284 -11.04 -15.32 5.96
CA VAL A 284 -11.03 -13.84 6.04
C VAL A 284 -9.60 -13.34 5.93
N SER A 285 -9.34 -12.44 4.98
CA SER A 285 -8.06 -11.73 4.85
C SER A 285 -8.31 -10.22 5.00
N PHE A 286 -7.66 -9.61 5.97
CA PHE A 286 -7.85 -8.20 6.30
C PHE A 286 -6.52 -7.45 6.39
N THR A 287 -6.48 -6.23 5.87
CA THR A 287 -5.46 -5.23 6.19
C THR A 287 -6.13 -3.96 6.66
N GLY A 288 -5.69 -3.43 7.78
CA GLY A 288 -6.21 -2.19 8.35
C GLY A 288 -5.80 -1.97 9.81
N SER A 289 -6.60 -1.20 10.56
CA SER A 289 -6.27 -0.90 11.96
C SER A 289 -6.35 -2.14 12.87
N THR A 290 -5.47 -2.20 13.87
CA THR A 290 -5.47 -3.27 14.87
C THR A 290 -6.82 -3.39 15.59
N ALA A 291 -7.48 -2.26 15.88
CA ALA A 291 -8.79 -2.25 16.52
C ALA A 291 -9.86 -2.96 15.66
N THR A 292 -9.92 -2.63 14.36
CA THR A 292 -10.84 -3.28 13.42
C THR A 292 -10.51 -4.76 13.26
N GLY A 293 -9.22 -5.11 13.13
CA GLY A 293 -8.79 -6.52 13.01
C GLY A 293 -9.27 -7.38 14.19
N LYS A 294 -9.20 -6.86 15.42
CA LYS A 294 -9.72 -7.55 16.61
C LYS A 294 -11.24 -7.80 16.56
N ILE A 295 -12.02 -6.88 15.97
CA ILE A 295 -13.46 -7.05 15.78
C ILE A 295 -13.73 -8.15 14.76
N LEU A 296 -13.04 -8.12 13.62
CA LEU A 296 -13.21 -9.12 12.55
C LEU A 296 -12.76 -10.52 13.01
N LEU A 297 -11.70 -10.63 13.81
CA LEU A 297 -11.28 -11.89 14.43
C LEU A 297 -12.38 -12.49 15.32
N LYS A 298 -13.07 -11.66 16.14
CA LYS A 298 -14.20 -12.12 16.95
C LYS A 298 -15.34 -12.64 16.08
N HIS A 299 -15.69 -11.95 15.00
CA HIS A 299 -16.72 -12.38 14.07
C HIS A 299 -16.35 -13.69 13.34
N ALA A 300 -15.09 -13.87 12.96
CA ALA A 300 -14.61 -15.06 12.27
C ALA A 300 -14.55 -16.30 13.19
N ALA A 301 -14.47 -16.11 14.51
CA ALA A 301 -14.31 -17.17 15.49
C ALA A 301 -15.53 -18.13 15.53
N ASP A 302 -16.77 -17.62 15.40
CA ASP A 302 -17.99 -18.41 15.50
C ASP A 302 -18.08 -19.56 14.47
N THR A 303 -17.41 -19.41 13.34
CA THR A 303 -17.37 -20.43 12.27
C THR A 303 -15.98 -21.00 12.03
N VAL A 304 -15.03 -20.71 12.96
CA VAL A 304 -13.64 -21.20 12.92
C VAL A 304 -12.97 -20.94 11.57
N LYS A 305 -13.18 -19.76 11.00
CA LYS A 305 -12.62 -19.40 9.70
C LYS A 305 -11.10 -19.29 9.77
N ARG A 306 -10.43 -19.65 8.68
CA ARG A 306 -9.03 -19.31 8.51
C ARG A 306 -8.90 -17.78 8.40
N VAL A 307 -7.93 -17.18 9.08
CA VAL A 307 -7.74 -15.72 9.08
C VAL A 307 -6.31 -15.34 8.72
N SER A 308 -6.14 -14.26 7.97
CA SER A 308 -4.88 -13.52 7.84
C SER A 308 -5.16 -12.06 8.14
N MET A 309 -4.37 -11.49 9.02
CA MET A 309 -4.56 -10.12 9.51
C MET A 309 -3.25 -9.37 9.38
N GLU A 310 -3.23 -8.34 8.54
CA GLU A 310 -2.16 -7.37 8.45
C GLU A 310 -2.62 -6.06 9.10
N LEU A 311 -2.06 -5.76 10.27
CA LEU A 311 -2.57 -4.71 11.14
C LEU A 311 -1.57 -3.57 11.30
N GLY A 312 -1.82 -2.66 12.25
CA GLY A 312 -0.99 -1.50 12.49
C GLY A 312 0.45 -1.84 12.88
N GLY A 313 1.34 -0.91 12.62
CA GLY A 313 2.73 -0.96 13.00
C GLY A 313 3.16 0.28 13.78
N HIS A 314 4.36 0.24 14.35
CA HIS A 314 4.98 1.38 15.03
C HIS A 314 6.51 1.28 14.92
N ALA A 315 6.98 1.20 13.68
CA ALA A 315 8.33 0.79 13.36
C ALA A 315 9.39 1.68 14.02
N PRO A 316 10.39 1.09 14.71
CA PRO A 316 11.61 1.78 15.09
C PRO A 316 12.51 1.97 13.87
N PHE A 317 13.24 3.08 13.84
CA PHE A 317 14.32 3.38 12.91
C PHE A 317 15.55 3.78 13.72
N ILE A 318 16.54 2.88 13.79
CA ILE A 318 17.68 3.02 14.70
C ILE A 318 18.92 3.41 13.89
N VAL A 319 19.62 4.47 14.29
CA VAL A 319 20.87 4.89 13.66
C VAL A 319 22.01 4.82 14.68
N PHE A 320 22.89 3.83 14.53
CA PHE A 320 24.05 3.62 15.39
C PHE A 320 25.22 4.50 14.97
N ASP A 321 26.16 4.76 15.88
CA ASP A 321 27.36 5.59 15.66
C ASP A 321 28.21 5.13 14.47
N SER A 322 28.21 3.83 14.16
CA SER A 322 28.93 3.23 13.03
C SER A 322 28.24 3.45 11.68
N ALA A 323 27.00 3.96 11.67
CA ALA A 323 26.22 4.09 10.45
C ALA A 323 26.82 5.10 9.45
N ASP A 324 26.61 4.82 8.17
CA ASP A 324 26.71 5.83 7.12
C ASP A 324 25.50 6.78 7.25
N VAL A 325 25.78 7.99 7.73
CA VAL A 325 24.72 8.96 8.03
C VAL A 325 23.96 9.40 6.78
N ASP A 326 24.63 9.47 5.61
CA ASP A 326 23.95 9.88 4.37
C ASP A 326 22.97 8.81 3.89
N LYS A 327 23.36 7.54 3.98
CA LYS A 327 22.45 6.42 3.71
C LYS A 327 21.31 6.36 4.72
N ALA A 328 21.59 6.63 6.00
CA ALA A 328 20.56 6.66 7.03
C ALA A 328 19.54 7.78 6.80
N VAL A 329 19.98 8.96 6.36
CA VAL A 329 19.09 10.07 5.99
C VAL A 329 18.22 9.69 4.78
N ALA A 330 18.80 9.15 3.71
CA ALA A 330 18.04 8.69 2.55
C ALA A 330 17.02 7.59 2.93
N GLY A 331 17.42 6.63 3.78
CA GLY A 331 16.54 5.63 4.33
C GLY A 331 15.41 6.22 5.17
N ALA A 332 15.68 7.23 5.99
CA ALA A 332 14.68 7.94 6.79
C ALA A 332 13.65 8.66 5.90
N MET A 333 14.11 9.36 4.86
CA MET A 333 13.23 10.01 3.88
C MET A 333 12.29 8.99 3.21
N ASN A 334 12.83 7.88 2.71
CA ASN A 334 12.06 6.82 2.04
C ASN A 334 11.08 6.13 2.98
N SER A 335 11.50 5.79 4.21
CA SER A 335 10.65 5.05 5.14
C SER A 335 9.56 5.93 5.77
N LYS A 336 9.79 7.24 5.88
CA LYS A 336 8.86 8.15 6.58
C LYS A 336 7.92 8.90 5.66
N PHE A 337 8.41 9.42 4.53
CA PHE A 337 7.64 10.39 3.75
C PHE A 337 6.94 9.81 2.53
N ARG A 338 7.17 8.53 2.18
CA ARG A 338 6.39 7.83 1.16
C ARG A 338 4.90 7.84 1.52
N ASN A 339 4.05 8.18 0.56
CA ASN A 339 2.60 8.35 0.74
C ASN A 339 2.25 9.27 1.93
N SER A 340 3.04 10.33 2.11
CA SER A 340 2.90 11.28 3.24
C SER A 340 2.92 10.59 4.62
N GLY A 341 3.68 9.50 4.76
CA GLY A 341 3.77 8.71 5.99
C GLY A 341 2.59 7.77 6.27
N GLN A 342 1.69 7.59 5.31
CA GLN A 342 0.49 6.76 5.44
C GLN A 342 0.75 5.30 5.01
N THR A 343 1.75 4.68 5.62
CA THR A 343 2.19 3.32 5.32
C THR A 343 2.37 2.54 6.62
N CYS A 344 1.86 1.31 6.67
CA CYS A 344 1.92 0.46 7.87
C CYS A 344 3.36 0.11 8.32
N VAL A 345 4.30 0.08 7.37
CA VAL A 345 5.74 -0.13 7.62
C VAL A 345 6.51 1.19 7.80
N CYS A 346 5.81 2.32 7.83
CA CYS A 346 6.42 3.64 8.01
C CYS A 346 7.11 3.74 9.38
N SER A 347 8.32 4.29 9.39
CA SER A 347 9.03 4.54 10.65
C SER A 347 8.32 5.59 11.48
N ASN A 348 8.03 5.28 12.74
CA ASN A 348 7.32 6.17 13.67
C ASN A 348 8.20 6.62 14.84
N ARG A 349 9.28 5.90 15.16
CA ARG A 349 10.19 6.21 16.27
C ARG A 349 11.62 6.18 15.74
N PHE A 350 12.23 7.37 15.59
CA PHE A 350 13.60 7.49 15.13
C PHE A 350 14.54 7.56 16.33
N LEU A 351 15.33 6.51 16.52
CA LEU A 351 16.31 6.38 17.60
C LEU A 351 17.68 6.67 17.03
N VAL A 352 18.33 7.74 17.46
CA VAL A 352 19.65 8.15 16.93
C VAL A 352 20.68 8.21 18.04
N GLN A 353 21.80 7.48 17.85
CA GLN A 353 22.84 7.40 18.87
C GLN A 353 23.52 8.75 19.08
N SER A 354 23.87 9.05 20.31
CA SER A 354 24.24 10.38 20.77
C SER A 354 25.36 11.06 19.98
N ARG A 355 26.37 10.31 19.53
CA ARG A 355 27.53 10.89 18.80
C ARG A 355 27.18 11.46 17.43
N ILE A 356 26.22 10.84 16.74
CA ILE A 356 25.84 11.22 15.38
C ILE A 356 24.51 11.96 15.31
N HIS A 357 23.82 12.10 16.44
CA HIS A 357 22.47 12.64 16.52
C HIS A 357 22.34 14.02 15.86
N ASP A 358 23.16 14.97 16.23
CA ASP A 358 23.02 16.34 15.75
C ASP A 358 23.35 16.45 14.25
N ARG A 359 24.37 15.70 13.79
CA ARG A 359 24.71 15.57 12.38
C ARG A 359 23.61 14.93 11.56
N PHE A 360 22.95 13.90 12.09
CA PHE A 360 21.82 13.23 11.43
C PHE A 360 20.64 14.18 11.28
N ILE A 361 20.25 14.88 12.35
CA ILE A 361 19.14 15.84 12.33
C ILE A 361 19.40 17.00 11.36
N GLU A 362 20.60 17.56 11.36
CA GLU A 362 20.96 18.63 10.44
C GLU A 362 20.82 18.20 8.98
N LYS A 363 21.39 17.03 8.62
CA LYS A 363 21.32 16.51 7.26
C LYS A 363 19.88 16.14 6.86
N LEU A 364 19.12 15.53 7.76
CA LEU A 364 17.72 15.19 7.55
C LEU A 364 16.87 16.44 7.31
N GLY A 365 17.04 17.48 8.12
CA GLY A 365 16.34 18.76 7.92
C GLY A 365 16.63 19.37 6.55
N LYS A 366 17.90 19.34 6.10
CA LYS A 366 18.28 19.81 4.75
C LYS A 366 17.64 18.96 3.64
N ALA A 367 17.61 17.63 3.79
CA ALA A 367 16.95 16.75 2.83
C ALA A 367 15.45 17.05 2.73
N MET A 368 14.76 17.22 3.89
CA MET A 368 13.35 17.61 3.91
C MET A 368 13.11 18.94 3.18
N ASP A 369 13.92 19.96 3.45
CA ASP A 369 13.81 21.28 2.81
C ASP A 369 14.00 21.21 1.27
N THR A 370 14.82 20.27 0.80
CA THR A 370 15.19 20.12 -0.60
C THR A 370 14.21 19.25 -1.38
N GLU A 371 13.76 18.14 -0.79
CA GLU A 371 13.06 17.07 -1.51
C GLU A 371 11.55 17.11 -1.34
N LEU A 372 11.03 17.68 -0.23
CA LEU A 372 9.58 17.63 0.06
C LEU A 372 8.88 18.88 -0.46
N ARG A 373 7.86 18.65 -1.30
CA ARG A 373 7.00 19.68 -1.89
C ARG A 373 5.55 19.26 -1.74
N LEU A 374 4.82 20.00 -0.90
CA LEU A 374 3.38 19.79 -0.70
C LEU A 374 2.58 20.26 -1.91
N GLY A 375 1.56 19.50 -2.29
CA GLY A 375 0.67 19.89 -3.37
C GLY A 375 -0.31 18.80 -3.76
N HIS A 376 -1.14 19.08 -4.77
CA HIS A 376 -2.00 18.08 -5.40
C HIS A 376 -1.14 17.02 -6.11
N GLY A 377 -1.50 15.74 -5.97
CA GLY A 377 -0.70 14.63 -6.49
C GLY A 377 -0.50 14.64 -8.02
N SER A 378 -1.35 15.32 -8.78
CA SER A 378 -1.22 15.47 -10.23
C SER A 378 -0.25 16.59 -10.65
N ASP A 379 0.23 17.44 -9.73
CA ASP A 379 1.28 18.39 -10.06
C ASP A 379 2.63 17.65 -10.11
N PRO A 380 3.37 17.74 -11.23
CA PRO A 380 4.63 17.01 -11.40
C PRO A 380 5.73 17.40 -10.39
N ASN A 381 5.61 18.55 -9.73
CA ASN A 381 6.55 19.00 -8.71
C ASN A 381 6.19 18.52 -7.31
N THR A 382 4.99 17.97 -7.12
CA THR A 382 4.54 17.47 -5.82
C THR A 382 5.24 16.17 -5.46
N THR A 383 5.78 16.13 -4.25
CA THR A 383 6.37 14.93 -3.64
C THR A 383 5.67 14.53 -2.35
N GLN A 384 4.79 15.39 -1.82
CA GLN A 384 3.97 15.13 -0.65
C GLN A 384 2.52 15.54 -0.95
N GLY A 385 1.64 14.56 -0.99
CA GLY A 385 0.21 14.79 -1.14
C GLY A 385 -0.48 15.10 0.20
N PRO A 386 -1.83 15.26 0.17
CA PRO A 386 -2.65 15.36 1.38
C PRO A 386 -2.63 14.04 2.18
N LEU A 387 -3.11 14.09 3.39
CA LEU A 387 -3.60 12.90 4.09
C LEU A 387 -4.98 12.52 3.55
N ILE A 388 -5.39 11.28 3.81
CA ILE A 388 -6.63 10.74 3.21
C ILE A 388 -7.88 11.55 3.55
N ASN A 389 -7.90 12.20 4.70
CA ASN A 389 -9.01 13.06 5.12
C ASN A 389 -8.59 14.01 6.25
N VAL A 390 -9.48 14.94 6.58
CA VAL A 390 -9.26 15.96 7.62
C VAL A 390 -8.94 15.33 8.98
N ARG A 391 -9.61 14.22 9.37
CA ARG A 391 -9.36 13.55 10.65
C ARG A 391 -7.94 13.02 10.79
N ALA A 392 -7.35 12.57 9.67
CA ALA A 392 -5.96 12.11 9.66
C ALA A 392 -5.00 13.28 9.93
N SER A 393 -5.24 14.46 9.34
CA SER A 393 -4.44 15.66 9.59
C SER A 393 -4.60 16.20 11.02
N GLU A 394 -5.82 16.14 11.57
CA GLU A 394 -6.09 16.48 12.97
C GLU A 394 -5.37 15.57 13.96
N LYS A 395 -5.30 14.28 13.68
CA LYS A 395 -4.55 13.32 14.51
C LYS A 395 -3.07 13.68 14.57
N VAL A 396 -2.45 13.99 13.42
CA VAL A 396 -1.03 14.39 13.38
C VAL A 396 -0.83 15.68 14.16
N GLU A 397 -1.68 16.69 13.96
CA GLU A 397 -1.63 17.93 14.70
C GLU A 397 -1.73 17.71 16.21
N HIS A 398 -2.62 16.81 16.65
CA HIS A 398 -2.78 16.46 18.06
C HIS A 398 -1.48 15.86 18.65
N GLN A 399 -0.83 14.94 17.93
CA GLN A 399 0.43 14.34 18.35
C GLN A 399 1.57 15.37 18.41
N VAL A 400 1.63 16.31 17.46
CA VAL A 400 2.60 17.42 17.49
C VAL A 400 2.38 18.31 18.70
N LYS A 401 1.13 18.71 18.98
CA LYS A 401 0.78 19.54 20.13
C LYS A 401 1.13 18.86 21.47
N ASP A 402 0.83 17.56 21.61
CA ASP A 402 1.23 16.78 22.79
C ASP A 402 2.74 16.80 22.98
N ALA A 403 3.50 16.47 21.93
CA ALA A 403 4.95 16.42 22.00
C ALA A 403 5.58 17.78 22.38
N VAL A 404 5.13 18.87 21.76
CA VAL A 404 5.60 20.23 22.07
C VAL A 404 5.25 20.62 23.51
N SER A 405 4.05 20.29 24.00
CA SER A 405 3.64 20.56 25.37
C SER A 405 4.49 19.83 26.42
N ARG A 406 5.12 18.72 26.02
CA ARG A 406 6.04 17.92 26.85
C ARG A 406 7.52 18.24 26.64
N GLY A 407 7.84 19.27 25.83
CA GLY A 407 9.20 19.79 25.66
C GLY A 407 9.91 19.42 24.36
N ALA A 408 9.26 18.70 23.44
CA ALA A 408 9.83 18.47 22.11
C ALA A 408 9.97 19.78 21.32
N LYS A 409 11.02 19.84 20.50
CA LYS A 409 11.31 20.99 19.67
C LYS A 409 10.92 20.73 18.21
N VAL A 410 10.13 21.63 17.62
CA VAL A 410 9.81 21.59 16.19
C VAL A 410 10.97 22.18 15.41
N LEU A 411 11.67 21.36 14.64
CA LEU A 411 12.78 21.79 13.79
C LEU A 411 12.33 22.12 12.37
N ARG A 412 11.28 21.43 11.85
CA ARG A 412 10.64 21.67 10.57
C ARG A 412 9.14 21.41 10.66
N GLY A 413 8.35 22.12 9.87
CA GLY A 413 6.92 21.91 9.76
C GLY A 413 6.11 22.22 11.01
N GLY A 414 5.34 21.25 11.49
CA GLY A 414 4.58 21.32 12.74
C GLY A 414 3.18 21.91 12.62
N LYS A 415 2.73 22.27 11.42
CA LYS A 415 1.43 22.91 11.21
C LYS A 415 0.50 22.08 10.34
N ARG A 416 -0.74 21.92 10.77
CA ARG A 416 -1.84 21.53 9.90
C ARG A 416 -2.18 22.72 8.98
N LEU A 417 -2.45 22.40 7.72
CA LEU A 417 -2.89 23.37 6.72
C LEU A 417 -4.37 23.16 6.43
N ASP A 418 -4.89 23.89 5.45
CA ASP A 418 -6.30 23.75 5.06
C ASP A 418 -6.60 22.34 4.54
N GLY A 419 -7.82 21.87 4.80
CA GLY A 419 -8.28 20.55 4.39
C GLY A 419 -7.49 19.42 5.04
N SER A 420 -7.03 18.48 4.22
CA SER A 420 -6.33 17.26 4.65
C SER A 420 -4.81 17.39 4.67
N PHE A 421 -4.25 18.58 4.43
CA PHE A 421 -2.82 18.79 4.38
C PHE A 421 -2.19 18.99 5.77
N HIS A 422 -1.01 18.41 5.96
CA HIS A 422 -0.15 18.65 7.11
C HIS A 422 1.31 18.80 6.65
N GLN A 423 2.02 19.76 7.19
CA GLN A 423 3.43 19.96 6.86
C GLN A 423 4.27 18.74 7.29
N PRO A 424 5.20 18.26 6.45
CA PRO A 424 6.23 17.31 6.90
C PRO A 424 6.96 17.87 8.11
N THR A 425 6.95 17.11 9.20
CA THR A 425 7.34 17.61 10.52
C THR A 425 8.51 16.82 11.08
N LEU A 426 9.54 17.54 11.54
CA LEU A 426 10.68 16.99 12.27
C LEU A 426 10.67 17.51 13.70
N LEU A 427 10.60 16.59 14.66
CA LEU A 427 10.70 16.89 16.10
C LEU A 427 12.01 16.35 16.67
N ALA A 428 12.68 17.18 17.49
CA ALA A 428 13.82 16.78 18.32
C ALA A 428 13.45 16.80 19.80
N ASP A 429 14.33 16.26 20.63
CA ASP A 429 14.16 16.14 22.08
C ASP A 429 12.87 15.40 22.47
N VAL A 430 12.52 14.39 21.67
CA VAL A 430 11.33 13.55 21.90
C VAL A 430 11.65 12.49 22.95
N THR A 431 10.68 12.26 23.85
CA THR A 431 10.77 11.25 24.92
C THR A 431 9.72 10.15 24.73
N THR A 432 9.92 9.00 25.39
CA THR A 432 9.07 7.81 25.23
C THR A 432 7.67 7.91 25.84
N ASP A 433 7.37 8.98 26.57
CA ASP A 433 6.06 9.28 27.16
C ASP A 433 5.15 10.13 26.26
N MET A 434 5.67 10.69 25.15
CA MET A 434 4.91 11.48 24.18
C MET A 434 4.02 10.59 23.30
N LEU A 435 2.84 11.09 22.88
CA LEU A 435 1.87 10.31 22.10
C LEU A 435 2.45 9.78 20.79
N CYS A 436 3.24 10.57 20.07
CA CYS A 436 3.87 10.17 18.80
C CYS A 436 4.85 8.98 18.93
N THR A 437 5.26 8.62 20.14
CA THR A 437 6.10 7.45 20.43
C THR A 437 5.32 6.24 20.95
N ARG A 438 4.04 6.40 21.23
CA ARG A 438 3.13 5.36 21.78
C ARG A 438 2.06 4.93 20.79
N GLU A 439 1.64 5.83 19.91
CA GLU A 439 0.58 5.61 18.94
C GLU A 439 1.11 5.71 17.52
N GLU A 440 0.66 4.81 16.65
CA GLU A 440 0.94 4.88 15.22
C GLU A 440 0.47 6.22 14.66
N THR A 441 1.38 6.98 14.04
CA THR A 441 1.07 8.31 13.50
C THR A 441 0.25 8.23 12.22
N PHE A 442 0.69 7.42 11.26
CA PHE A 442 0.12 7.29 9.91
C PHE A 442 0.05 8.65 9.18
N GLY A 443 1.13 9.40 9.26
CA GLY A 443 1.27 10.76 8.73
C GLY A 443 2.72 11.24 8.71
N PRO A 444 3.00 12.45 8.19
CA PRO A 444 4.34 12.95 7.90
C PRO A 444 5.04 13.56 9.14
N LEU A 445 5.02 12.86 10.27
CA LEU A 445 5.63 13.28 11.54
C LEU A 445 6.82 12.37 11.87
N LEU A 446 8.00 12.95 11.97
CA LEU A 446 9.27 12.29 12.27
C LEU A 446 9.79 12.74 13.64
N PRO A 447 9.51 11.97 14.72
CA PRO A 447 10.02 12.25 16.06
C PRO A 447 11.38 11.58 16.26
N VAL A 448 12.39 12.33 16.75
CA VAL A 448 13.73 11.82 17.02
C VAL A 448 14.00 11.73 18.51
N ILE A 449 14.38 10.52 18.95
CA ILE A 449 14.78 10.18 20.30
C ILE A 449 16.29 9.94 20.31
N ARG A 450 17.00 10.52 21.26
CA ARG A 450 18.42 10.27 21.50
C ARG A 450 18.61 9.04 22.38
N PHE A 451 19.59 8.18 22.05
CA PHE A 451 19.97 7.06 22.90
C PHE A 451 21.50 6.92 23.01
N ASN A 452 22.00 6.16 23.96
CA ASN A 452 23.42 6.01 24.22
C ASN A 452 23.94 4.60 23.93
N THR A 453 23.21 3.55 24.30
CA THR A 453 23.68 2.15 24.19
C THR A 453 22.76 1.30 23.31
N GLU A 454 23.31 0.22 22.76
CA GLU A 454 22.56 -0.77 21.96
C GLU A 454 21.37 -1.33 22.74
N ASP A 455 21.58 -1.69 24.02
CA ASP A 455 20.53 -2.22 24.90
C ASP A 455 19.41 -1.22 25.13
N GLU A 456 19.71 0.07 25.31
CA GLU A 456 18.72 1.13 25.43
C GLU A 456 17.88 1.26 24.15
N ALA A 457 18.53 1.22 22.98
CA ALA A 457 17.84 1.29 21.69
C ALA A 457 16.90 0.09 21.49
N LEU A 458 17.36 -1.13 21.79
CA LEU A 458 16.55 -2.35 21.70
C LEU A 458 15.39 -2.34 22.70
N ALA A 459 15.61 -1.88 23.93
CA ALA A 459 14.56 -1.76 24.95
C ALA A 459 13.45 -0.81 24.49
N ILE A 460 13.81 0.37 23.97
CA ILE A 460 12.84 1.33 23.41
C ILE A 460 12.15 0.77 22.17
N ALA A 461 12.90 0.14 21.27
CA ALA A 461 12.36 -0.42 20.04
C ALA A 461 11.30 -1.50 20.31
N ASN A 462 11.57 -2.39 21.25
CA ASN A 462 10.71 -3.53 21.60
C ASN A 462 9.56 -3.19 22.57
N ALA A 463 9.58 -2.01 23.20
CA ALA A 463 8.52 -1.52 24.10
C ALA A 463 7.26 -1.12 23.30
N SER A 464 6.72 -2.07 22.52
CA SER A 464 5.52 -1.88 21.70
C SER A 464 4.70 -3.16 21.67
N HIS A 465 3.36 -3.01 21.68
CA HIS A 465 2.43 -4.12 21.53
C HIS A 465 2.30 -4.62 20.07
N VAL A 466 2.88 -3.89 19.12
CA VAL A 466 2.91 -4.21 17.69
C VAL A 466 4.35 -4.44 17.24
N GLY A 467 4.54 -5.21 16.16
CA GLY A 467 5.85 -5.54 15.62
C GLY A 467 5.76 -5.91 14.14
N LEU A 468 5.47 -4.92 13.27
CA LEU A 468 5.37 -5.17 11.82
C LEU A 468 6.74 -5.06 11.16
N ALA A 469 7.35 -3.89 11.18
CA ALA A 469 8.65 -3.62 10.61
C ALA A 469 9.57 -2.90 11.59
N GLY A 470 10.88 -3.00 11.39
CA GLY A 470 11.91 -2.23 12.07
C GLY A 470 13.08 -1.99 11.13
N TYR A 471 13.78 -0.88 11.31
CA TYR A 471 14.89 -0.48 10.47
C TYR A 471 16.07 -0.11 11.34
N PHE A 472 17.27 -0.43 10.88
CA PHE A 472 18.46 0.10 11.53
C PHE A 472 19.65 0.25 10.59
N PHE A 473 20.57 1.15 10.95
CA PHE A 473 21.75 1.49 10.19
C PHE A 473 22.99 1.29 11.05
N SER A 474 23.92 0.46 10.58
CA SER A 474 25.18 0.13 11.21
C SER A 474 26.18 -0.39 10.16
N GLN A 475 27.47 -0.18 10.37
CA GLN A 475 28.54 -0.82 9.58
C GLN A 475 29.26 -1.94 10.36
N ASP A 476 28.92 -2.16 11.64
CA ASP A 476 29.44 -3.26 12.46
C ASP A 476 28.63 -4.54 12.20
N VAL A 477 29.23 -5.52 11.56
CA VAL A 477 28.61 -6.80 11.21
C VAL A 477 28.10 -7.54 12.44
N SER A 478 28.84 -7.54 13.55
CA SER A 478 28.42 -8.19 14.79
C SER A 478 27.20 -7.51 15.40
N GLN A 479 27.16 -6.19 15.40
CA GLN A 479 26.00 -5.40 15.83
C GLN A 479 24.80 -5.66 14.93
N ILE A 480 25.01 -5.74 13.61
CA ILE A 480 23.94 -6.02 12.64
C ILE A 480 23.21 -7.33 13.00
N TRP A 481 23.94 -8.40 13.25
CA TRP A 481 23.33 -9.69 13.62
C TRP A 481 22.61 -9.62 14.97
N ARG A 482 23.25 -9.09 16.01
CA ARG A 482 22.64 -8.98 17.35
C ARG A 482 21.33 -8.16 17.30
N VAL A 483 21.36 -7.02 16.63
CA VAL A 483 20.17 -6.14 16.55
C VAL A 483 19.07 -6.76 15.72
N ALA A 484 19.40 -7.36 14.56
CA ALA A 484 18.40 -8.01 13.69
C ALA A 484 17.67 -9.15 14.38
N GLU A 485 18.39 -9.99 15.15
CA GLU A 485 17.81 -11.12 15.88
C GLU A 485 17.00 -10.69 17.12
N ASN A 486 17.36 -9.57 17.76
CA ASN A 486 16.70 -9.09 18.97
C ASN A 486 15.55 -8.11 18.74
N LEU A 487 15.35 -7.60 17.52
CA LEU A 487 14.18 -6.77 17.20
C LEU A 487 12.91 -7.63 17.10
N GLU A 488 11.93 -7.34 17.93
CA GLU A 488 10.64 -8.05 17.98
C GLU A 488 9.67 -7.58 16.90
N VAL A 489 10.07 -7.72 15.65
CA VAL A 489 9.29 -7.34 14.46
C VAL A 489 9.27 -8.48 13.43
N GLY A 490 8.30 -8.46 12.52
CA GLY A 490 8.21 -9.48 11.47
C GLY A 490 9.15 -9.23 10.29
N MET A 491 9.59 -7.99 10.09
CA MET A 491 10.44 -7.58 8.98
C MET A 491 11.51 -6.59 9.45
N VAL A 492 12.77 -6.81 9.04
CA VAL A 492 13.90 -5.98 9.43
C VAL A 492 14.59 -5.43 8.19
N GLY A 493 14.73 -4.11 8.12
CA GLY A 493 15.57 -3.40 7.13
C GLY A 493 16.94 -3.06 7.72
N VAL A 494 17.99 -3.67 7.18
CA VAL A 494 19.38 -3.40 7.57
C VAL A 494 20.01 -2.49 6.52
N ASN A 495 20.39 -1.29 6.93
CA ASN A 495 20.90 -0.25 6.04
C ASN A 495 19.97 0.05 4.85
N GLU A 496 18.66 -0.12 5.07
CA GLU A 496 17.60 0.01 4.07
C GLU A 496 16.36 0.65 4.70
N GLY A 497 15.69 1.52 3.97
CA GLY A 497 14.47 2.21 4.40
C GLY A 497 13.19 1.73 3.71
N LEU A 498 13.27 0.75 2.81
CA LEU A 498 12.14 0.22 2.04
C LEU A 498 12.15 -1.30 2.02
N LEU A 499 11.06 -1.94 2.51
CA LEU A 499 10.95 -3.40 2.65
C LEU A 499 9.94 -4.05 1.72
N SER A 500 9.15 -3.27 1.00
CA SER A 500 7.99 -3.78 0.25
C SER A 500 8.40 -4.33 -1.12
N THR A 501 8.35 -5.67 -1.27
CA THR A 501 8.56 -6.39 -2.54
C THR A 501 7.69 -7.64 -2.59
N PRO A 502 7.19 -8.08 -3.76
CA PRO A 502 6.37 -9.29 -3.88
C PRO A 502 7.10 -10.58 -3.49
N GLU A 503 8.41 -10.64 -3.69
CA GLU A 503 9.25 -11.83 -3.46
C GLU A 503 9.49 -12.11 -1.97
N ALA A 504 9.42 -11.07 -1.13
CA ALA A 504 9.66 -11.19 0.30
C ALA A 504 8.39 -11.47 1.10
N SER A 505 8.55 -12.19 2.21
CA SER A 505 7.46 -12.45 3.15
C SER A 505 7.11 -11.18 3.92
N PHE A 506 5.92 -10.66 3.71
CA PHE A 506 5.40 -9.49 4.40
C PHE A 506 4.49 -9.93 5.56
N GLY A 507 4.69 -9.37 6.73
CA GLY A 507 3.82 -9.60 7.89
C GLY A 507 4.51 -9.33 9.21
N GLY A 508 3.71 -9.16 10.25
CA GLY A 508 4.15 -8.79 11.58
C GLY A 508 4.12 -9.92 12.60
N VAL A 509 4.58 -9.56 13.80
CA VAL A 509 4.45 -10.35 15.04
C VAL A 509 3.64 -9.53 16.05
N LYS A 510 3.42 -10.07 17.25
CA LYS A 510 2.61 -9.41 18.29
C LYS A 510 1.22 -9.02 17.74
N GLN A 511 0.73 -7.81 18.05
CA GLN A 511 -0.58 -7.34 17.58
C GLN A 511 -0.56 -6.71 16.18
N SER A 512 0.54 -6.85 15.44
CA SER A 512 0.59 -6.45 14.03
C SER A 512 -0.04 -7.47 13.10
N GLY A 513 -0.37 -8.67 13.57
CA GLY A 513 -1.23 -9.55 12.82
C GLY A 513 -0.87 -11.02 12.86
N LEU A 514 -1.50 -11.76 11.93
CA LEU A 514 -1.43 -13.22 11.76
C LEU A 514 -1.29 -13.54 10.29
N GLY A 515 -0.45 -14.53 9.97
CA GLY A 515 -0.18 -14.95 8.59
C GLY A 515 0.90 -14.11 7.91
N ARG A 516 1.11 -14.40 6.62
CA ARG A 516 2.10 -13.71 5.78
C ARG A 516 1.52 -13.45 4.40
N GLU A 517 2.01 -12.38 3.75
CA GLU A 517 1.65 -12.02 2.37
C GLU A 517 2.90 -11.92 1.50
N GLY A 518 2.76 -12.03 0.18
CA GLY A 518 3.91 -12.10 -0.72
C GLY A 518 4.71 -13.40 -0.56
N SER A 519 5.80 -13.53 -1.27
CA SER A 519 6.66 -14.70 -1.33
C SER A 519 5.91 -16.03 -1.54
N LYS A 520 6.58 -17.16 -1.36
CA LYS A 520 5.94 -18.49 -1.35
C LYS A 520 4.99 -18.69 -0.15
N TYR A 521 5.14 -17.90 0.92
CA TYR A 521 4.31 -18.05 2.12
C TYR A 521 2.90 -17.47 1.93
N GLY A 522 2.74 -16.45 1.08
CA GLY A 522 1.44 -15.82 0.86
C GLY A 522 0.38 -16.75 0.29
N ILE A 523 0.76 -17.69 -0.59
CA ILE A 523 -0.18 -18.65 -1.17
C ILE A 523 -0.61 -19.72 -0.15
N GLU A 524 0.25 -20.07 0.81
CA GLU A 524 -0.03 -21.03 1.87
C GLU A 524 -1.20 -20.61 2.77
N GLU A 525 -1.42 -19.30 2.87
CA GLU A 525 -2.54 -18.74 3.62
C GLU A 525 -3.92 -19.11 3.05
N TYR A 526 -3.97 -19.56 1.79
CA TYR A 526 -5.19 -19.91 1.04
C TYR A 526 -5.31 -21.42 0.77
N LEU A 527 -4.47 -22.23 1.44
CA LEU A 527 -4.39 -23.68 1.23
C LEU A 527 -4.62 -24.45 2.53
N ASP A 528 -5.36 -25.54 2.45
CA ASP A 528 -5.48 -26.55 3.49
C ASP A 528 -4.69 -27.79 3.11
N VAL A 529 -4.08 -28.45 4.11
CA VAL A 529 -3.37 -29.71 3.93
C VAL A 529 -4.34 -30.85 4.18
N LYS A 530 -4.58 -31.68 3.15
CA LYS A 530 -5.39 -32.90 3.26
C LYS A 530 -4.48 -34.12 3.36
N TYR A 531 -4.61 -34.88 4.43
CA TYR A 531 -3.96 -36.17 4.60
C TYR A 531 -4.76 -37.28 3.88
N MET A 532 -4.08 -38.07 3.05
CA MET A 532 -4.61 -39.27 2.42
C MET A 532 -3.75 -40.47 2.78
N CYS A 533 -4.41 -41.53 3.22
CA CYS A 533 -3.73 -42.80 3.50
C CYS A 533 -4.33 -43.91 2.62
N PHE A 534 -3.51 -44.50 1.79
CA PHE A 534 -3.84 -45.71 1.05
C PHE A 534 -3.37 -46.92 1.83
N GLY A 535 -4.29 -47.74 2.31
CA GLY A 535 -4.02 -48.99 3.01
C GLY A 535 -4.27 -50.24 2.15
N GLY A 536 -3.89 -51.41 2.66
CA GLY A 536 -4.12 -52.70 2.00
C GLY A 536 -3.27 -52.91 0.74
N LEU A 537 -2.17 -52.20 0.63
CA LEU A 537 -1.20 -52.39 -0.48
C LEU A 537 -0.38 -53.68 -0.21
N THR A 538 -0.37 -54.57 -1.19
CA THR A 538 0.54 -55.75 -1.12
C THR A 538 1.99 -55.30 -1.26
N PRO A 539 2.89 -55.73 -0.40
CA PRO A 539 4.32 -55.36 -0.47
C PRO A 539 4.97 -55.80 -1.78
#